data_6a5118791f816f354b203479935abcd9
#
_entry.id   6a5118791f816f354b203479935abcd9
#
_cell.length_a   1.000
_cell.length_b   1.000
_cell.length_c   1.000
_cell.angle_alpha   90.00
_cell.angle_beta   90.00
_cell.angle_gamma   90.00
#
_symmetry.space_group_name_H-M   'P 1'
#
loop_
_entity.id
_entity.type
_entity.pdbx_description
1 polymer ?
#
loop_
_entity_poly.entity_id
_entity_poly.type
_entity_poly.pdbx_seq_one_letter_code
_entity_poly.pdbx_strand_id
1 'polypeptide(L)'
;MMGKLRNMATIYLFRRDKVLLLFRQGGKVVNDVWTGSAGGHFEDFELNNATACVLRELNEELNLCETDIDNLSLRYVTLRRTKGEIRQNYYFFANLKDHISDDLHSNEGTLKWFSVNDISSLEMPFTAKYVMEHYCTTGRFSDKLYTGVANENGMEFIELPEF
;
A
#
# COMPACT_ATOMS: atom_id res chain seq x y z
N MET A 1 -5.49 18.21 -20.75
CA MET A 1 -6.28 18.76 -19.64
C MET A 1 -5.68 18.36 -18.31
N MET A 2 -5.55 19.31 -17.46
CA MET A 2 -5.12 19.13 -16.08
C MET A 2 -6.32 18.88 -15.18
N GLY A 3 -6.19 18.07 -14.16
CA GLY A 3 -7.24 17.89 -13.16
C GLY A 3 -7.89 16.51 -13.09
N LYS A 4 -7.52 15.56 -13.94
CA LYS A 4 -7.94 14.17 -13.74
C LYS A 4 -7.20 13.60 -12.54
N LEU A 5 -7.96 13.13 -11.55
CA LEU A 5 -7.46 12.54 -10.32
C LEU A 5 -7.66 11.02 -10.32
N ARG A 6 -6.75 10.32 -9.67
CA ARG A 6 -6.85 8.90 -9.41
C ARG A 6 -6.46 8.63 -7.96
N ASN A 7 -7.45 8.38 -7.13
CA ASN A 7 -7.26 8.08 -5.72
C ASN A 7 -7.28 6.57 -5.47
N MET A 8 -6.30 6.09 -4.75
CA MET A 8 -6.15 4.68 -4.39
C MET A 8 -5.71 4.52 -2.94
N ALA A 9 -6.13 3.44 -2.30
CA ALA A 9 -5.59 3.02 -1.02
C ALA A 9 -4.95 1.64 -1.14
N THR A 10 -3.87 1.42 -0.41
CA THR A 10 -3.14 0.16 -0.36
C THR A 10 -2.82 -0.17 1.09
N ILE A 11 -2.90 -1.43 1.47
CA ILE A 11 -2.49 -1.91 2.78
C ILE A 11 -1.33 -2.90 2.66
N TYR A 12 -0.35 -2.76 3.54
CA TYR A 12 0.70 -3.74 3.79
C TYR A 12 0.43 -4.42 5.14
N LEU A 13 0.21 -5.73 5.10
CA LEU A 13 0.03 -6.55 6.29
C LEU A 13 1.36 -7.15 6.73
N PHE A 14 1.67 -6.94 7.99
CA PHE A 14 2.89 -7.44 8.62
C PHE A 14 2.59 -8.54 9.62
N ARG A 15 3.57 -9.43 9.77
CA ARG A 15 3.68 -10.36 10.88
C ARG A 15 5.14 -10.41 11.29
N ARG A 16 5.47 -9.75 12.44
CA ARG A 16 6.85 -9.51 12.88
C ARG A 16 7.66 -8.76 11.82
N ASP A 17 8.74 -9.36 11.32
CA ASP A 17 9.64 -8.83 10.30
C ASP A 17 9.29 -9.26 8.87
N LYS A 18 8.10 -9.83 8.67
CA LYS A 18 7.61 -10.23 7.35
C LYS A 18 6.41 -9.40 6.90
N VAL A 19 6.36 -9.15 5.61
CA VAL A 19 5.26 -8.47 4.94
C VAL A 19 4.60 -9.38 3.91
N LEU A 20 3.28 -9.37 3.89
CA LEU A 20 2.48 -10.08 2.89
C LEU A 20 2.35 -9.24 1.63
N LEU A 21 2.79 -9.77 0.50
CA LEU A 21 2.68 -9.11 -0.79
C LEU A 21 1.85 -9.95 -1.77
N LEU A 22 1.19 -9.25 -2.69
CA LEU A 22 0.41 -9.83 -3.76
C LEU A 22 1.19 -9.75 -5.07
N PHE A 23 1.40 -10.90 -5.74
CA PHE A 23 1.92 -10.95 -7.08
C PHE A 23 0.78 -10.91 -8.09
N ARG A 24 0.67 -9.80 -8.82
CA ARG A 24 -0.34 -9.63 -9.86
C ARG A 24 0.12 -10.22 -11.19
N GLN A 25 -0.69 -11.10 -11.75
CA GLN A 25 -0.52 -11.68 -13.08
C GLN A 25 -1.77 -11.43 -13.92
N GLY A 26 -1.58 -11.11 -15.22
CA GLY A 26 -2.69 -10.98 -16.17
C GLY A 26 -3.53 -9.70 -16.06
N GLY A 27 -3.12 -8.73 -15.25
CA GLY A 27 -3.78 -7.43 -15.17
C GLY A 27 -3.53 -6.56 -16.41
N LYS A 28 -4.47 -5.69 -16.77
CA LYS A 28 -4.34 -4.79 -17.92
C LYS A 28 -3.35 -3.62 -17.70
N VAL A 29 -3.01 -3.31 -16.45
CA VAL A 29 -2.28 -2.08 -16.08
C VAL A 29 -0.94 -2.38 -15.39
N VAL A 30 -0.88 -3.43 -14.57
CA VAL A 30 0.32 -3.81 -13.81
C VAL A 30 0.44 -5.32 -13.81
N ASN A 31 1.52 -5.84 -14.41
CA ASN A 31 1.79 -7.26 -14.51
C ASN A 31 3.18 -7.59 -13.97
N ASP A 32 3.31 -8.80 -13.45
CA ASP A 32 4.57 -9.41 -13.02
C ASP A 32 5.33 -8.59 -11.97
N VAL A 33 4.59 -7.95 -11.06
CA VAL A 33 5.12 -7.16 -9.96
C VAL A 33 4.45 -7.52 -8.64
N TRP A 34 5.19 -7.30 -7.56
CA TRP A 34 4.69 -7.41 -6.20
C TRP A 34 4.04 -6.10 -5.76
N THR A 35 2.81 -6.18 -5.32
CA THR A 35 2.03 -5.04 -4.79
C THR A 35 1.75 -5.21 -3.30
N GLY A 36 1.09 -4.23 -2.69
CA GLY A 36 0.60 -4.37 -1.31
C GLY A 36 -0.31 -5.58 -1.13
N SER A 37 -0.60 -5.93 0.10
CA SER A 37 -1.42 -7.10 0.46
C SER A 37 -2.82 -7.03 -0.14
N ALA A 38 -3.42 -5.85 -0.13
CA ALA A 38 -4.69 -5.51 -0.77
C ALA A 38 -4.72 -4.02 -1.13
N GLY A 39 -5.62 -3.62 -2.02
CA GLY A 39 -5.82 -2.21 -2.35
C GLY A 39 -6.52 -1.99 -3.67
N GLY A 40 -7.06 -0.80 -3.83
CA GLY A 40 -7.77 -0.42 -5.03
C GLY A 40 -8.18 1.06 -5.05
N HIS A 41 -9.03 1.38 -6.02
CA HIS A 41 -9.54 2.73 -6.23
C HIS A 41 -10.61 3.08 -5.20
N PHE A 42 -10.68 4.38 -4.88
CA PHE A 42 -11.79 4.91 -4.09
C PHE A 42 -13.10 4.81 -4.87
N GLU A 43 -14.14 4.36 -4.18
CA GLU A 43 -15.52 4.54 -4.59
C GLU A 43 -16.01 5.95 -4.23
N ASP A 44 -17.09 6.42 -4.89
CA ASP A 44 -17.59 7.79 -4.69
C ASP A 44 -17.90 8.12 -3.21
N PHE A 45 -18.41 7.16 -2.47
CA PHE A 45 -18.74 7.34 -1.04
C PHE A 45 -17.51 7.32 -0.11
N GLU A 46 -16.33 7.01 -0.62
CA GLU A 46 -15.07 6.92 0.12
C GLU A 46 -14.16 8.14 -0.06
N LEU A 47 -14.50 9.10 -0.91
CA LEU A 47 -13.62 10.18 -1.35
C LEU A 47 -12.96 10.98 -0.21
N ASN A 48 -13.61 11.05 0.96
CA ASN A 48 -13.07 11.70 2.16
C ASN A 48 -12.76 10.71 3.29
N ASN A 49 -12.66 9.42 2.99
CA ASN A 49 -12.43 8.39 3.98
C ASN A 49 -11.55 7.25 3.43
N ALA A 50 -10.25 7.48 3.45
CA ALA A 50 -9.28 6.49 2.96
C ALA A 50 -9.30 5.17 3.76
N THR A 51 -9.65 5.23 5.05
CA THR A 51 -9.79 4.03 5.88
C THR A 51 -10.94 3.15 5.41
N ALA A 52 -12.08 3.74 5.02
CA ALA A 52 -13.20 2.98 4.47
C ALA A 52 -12.80 2.23 3.20
N CYS A 53 -12.08 2.90 2.30
CA CYS A 53 -11.58 2.28 1.07
C CYS A 53 -10.67 1.09 1.37
N VAL A 54 -9.66 1.25 2.20
CA VAL A 54 -8.69 0.18 2.47
C VAL A 54 -9.33 -1.02 3.19
N LEU A 55 -10.28 -0.79 4.10
CA LEU A 55 -11.00 -1.87 4.77
C LEU A 55 -11.95 -2.62 3.83
N ARG A 56 -12.59 -1.93 2.89
CA ARG A 56 -13.40 -2.58 1.86
C ARG A 56 -12.53 -3.45 0.97
N GLU A 57 -11.41 -2.94 0.45
CA GLU A 57 -10.47 -3.70 -0.39
C GLU A 57 -9.88 -4.90 0.36
N LEU A 58 -9.53 -4.73 1.64
CA LEU A 58 -9.07 -5.81 2.50
C LEU A 58 -10.10 -6.97 2.58
N ASN A 59 -11.36 -6.62 2.72
CA ASN A 59 -12.44 -7.61 2.77
C ASN A 59 -12.69 -8.26 1.40
N GLU A 60 -12.77 -7.48 0.33
CA GLU A 60 -13.05 -7.97 -1.02
C GLU A 60 -11.94 -8.89 -1.54
N GLU A 61 -10.68 -8.54 -1.32
CA GLU A 61 -9.54 -9.28 -1.87
C GLU A 61 -9.05 -10.42 -0.99
N LEU A 62 -9.10 -10.28 0.34
CA LEU A 62 -8.53 -11.25 1.30
C LEU A 62 -9.56 -11.86 2.26
N ASN A 63 -10.81 -11.43 2.20
CA ASN A 63 -11.86 -11.84 3.14
C ASN A 63 -11.47 -11.60 4.61
N LEU A 64 -10.73 -10.53 4.86
CA LEU A 64 -10.35 -10.06 6.19
C LEU A 64 -11.16 -8.81 6.57
N CYS A 65 -11.34 -8.59 7.86
CA CYS A 65 -11.98 -7.39 8.38
C CYS A 65 -11.11 -6.70 9.42
N GLU A 66 -11.53 -5.54 9.88
CA GLU A 66 -10.78 -4.73 10.84
C GLU A 66 -10.44 -5.50 12.13
N THR A 67 -11.31 -6.43 12.55
CA THR A 67 -11.08 -7.27 13.74
C THR A 67 -9.97 -8.31 13.57
N ASP A 68 -9.50 -8.55 12.34
CA ASP A 68 -8.43 -9.50 12.03
C ASP A 68 -7.04 -8.87 12.04
N ILE A 69 -6.98 -7.54 12.17
CA ILE A 69 -5.75 -6.76 12.15
C ILE A 69 -5.60 -5.89 13.38
N ASP A 70 -4.36 -5.49 13.68
CA ASP A 70 -4.01 -4.55 14.73
C ASP A 70 -3.17 -3.40 14.17
N ASN A 71 -3.21 -2.26 14.85
CA ASN A 71 -2.37 -1.09 14.56
C ASN A 71 -2.51 -0.57 13.12
N LEU A 72 -3.73 -0.61 12.56
CA LEU A 72 -4.00 0.00 11.27
C LEU A 72 -3.66 1.48 11.31
N SER A 73 -2.74 1.91 10.47
CA SER A 73 -2.32 3.30 10.41
C SER A 73 -2.00 3.75 8.98
N LEU A 74 -2.46 4.95 8.64
CA LEU A 74 -2.02 5.65 7.43
C LEU A 74 -0.60 6.17 7.68
N ARG A 75 0.34 5.74 6.84
CA ARG A 75 1.76 6.07 7.02
C ARG A 75 2.34 6.90 5.88
N TYR A 76 1.77 6.80 4.69
CA TYR A 76 2.21 7.57 3.53
C TYR A 76 1.03 8.07 2.72
N VAL A 77 1.13 9.32 2.27
CA VAL A 77 0.29 9.88 1.20
C VAL A 77 1.23 10.34 0.09
N THR A 78 1.02 9.84 -1.12
CA THR A 78 1.93 10.12 -2.23
C THR A 78 1.23 10.78 -3.41
N LEU A 79 1.97 11.64 -4.11
CA LEU A 79 1.54 12.30 -5.33
C LEU A 79 2.48 11.97 -6.49
N ARG A 80 1.89 11.59 -7.61
CA ARG A 80 2.59 11.36 -8.87
C ARG A 80 1.77 11.86 -10.04
N ARG A 81 2.38 12.65 -10.92
CA ARG A 81 1.77 13.01 -12.20
C ARG A 81 2.27 12.07 -13.29
N THR A 82 1.36 11.35 -13.94
CA THR A 82 1.70 10.43 -15.01
C THR A 82 0.51 10.17 -15.92
N LYS A 83 0.75 10.00 -17.23
CA LYS A 83 -0.28 9.69 -18.23
C LYS A 83 -1.50 10.64 -18.20
N GLY A 84 -1.24 11.93 -17.98
CA GLY A 84 -2.29 12.96 -17.98
C GLY A 84 -3.16 13.02 -16.72
N GLU A 85 -2.82 12.28 -15.67
CA GLU A 85 -3.54 12.28 -14.40
C GLU A 85 -2.62 12.52 -13.21
N ILE A 86 -3.20 12.97 -12.11
CA ILE A 86 -2.55 13.06 -10.80
C ILE A 86 -3.01 11.85 -9.98
N ARG A 87 -2.08 10.99 -9.66
CA ARG A 87 -2.30 9.82 -8.80
C ARG A 87 -1.99 10.18 -7.36
N GLN A 88 -2.95 9.92 -6.50
CA GLN A 88 -2.86 10.12 -5.07
C GLN A 88 -3.09 8.78 -4.39
N ASN A 89 -2.05 8.26 -3.73
CA ASN A 89 -2.09 6.96 -3.08
C ASN A 89 -1.94 7.11 -1.58
N TYR A 90 -2.78 6.38 -0.85
CA TYR A 90 -2.79 6.31 0.61
C TYR A 90 -2.30 4.93 1.02
N TYR A 91 -1.17 4.87 1.72
CA TYR A 91 -0.54 3.62 2.14
C TYR A 91 -0.74 3.39 3.62
N PHE A 92 -1.48 2.33 3.90
CA PHE A 92 -1.76 1.84 5.24
C PHE A 92 -0.85 0.67 5.60
N PHE A 93 -0.54 0.58 6.88
CA PHE A 93 0.24 -0.51 7.46
C PHE A 93 -0.53 -1.06 8.65
N ALA A 94 -0.55 -2.37 8.80
CA ALA A 94 -1.21 -3.05 9.90
C ALA A 94 -0.51 -4.38 10.21
N ASN A 95 -0.76 -4.91 11.40
CA ASN A 95 -0.33 -6.25 11.78
C ASN A 95 -1.48 -7.23 11.64
N LEU A 96 -1.24 -8.36 11.00
CA LEU A 96 -2.19 -9.48 10.96
C LEU A 96 -2.15 -10.19 12.32
N LYS A 97 -3.32 -10.41 12.93
CA LYS A 97 -3.42 -11.08 14.23
C LYS A 97 -2.94 -12.54 14.16
N ASP A 98 -2.35 -13.02 15.23
CA ASP A 98 -1.71 -14.35 15.29
C ASP A 98 -2.67 -15.52 15.05
N HIS A 99 -3.96 -15.35 15.38
CA HIS A 99 -4.97 -16.40 15.15
C HIS A 99 -5.39 -16.55 13.69
N ILE A 100 -5.04 -15.59 12.82
CA ILE A 100 -5.30 -15.68 11.38
C ILE A 100 -4.21 -16.55 10.74
N SER A 101 -4.62 -17.48 9.89
CA SER A 101 -3.70 -18.36 9.17
C SER A 101 -2.75 -17.58 8.25
N ASP A 102 -1.52 -18.08 8.10
CA ASP A 102 -0.59 -17.58 7.07
C ASP A 102 -1.01 -17.97 5.64
N ASP A 103 -1.87 -18.97 5.51
CA ASP A 103 -2.37 -19.46 4.23
C ASP A 103 -3.58 -18.66 3.77
N LEU A 104 -3.31 -17.42 3.36
CA LEU A 104 -4.29 -16.51 2.80
C LEU A 104 -4.36 -16.65 1.28
N HIS A 105 -5.55 -16.48 0.75
CA HIS A 105 -5.81 -16.51 -0.69
C HIS A 105 -6.38 -15.18 -1.16
N SER A 106 -6.03 -14.80 -2.38
CA SER A 106 -6.58 -13.63 -3.06
C SER A 106 -7.13 -14.03 -4.43
N ASN A 107 -8.23 -13.41 -4.83
CA ASN A 107 -8.77 -13.52 -6.18
C ASN A 107 -7.99 -12.69 -7.22
N GLU A 108 -7.08 -11.83 -6.77
CA GLU A 108 -6.31 -10.89 -7.60
C GLU A 108 -4.90 -11.42 -7.98
N GLY A 109 -4.45 -12.50 -7.37
CA GLY A 109 -3.13 -13.08 -7.65
C GLY A 109 -2.62 -13.99 -6.54
N THR A 110 -1.29 -14.18 -6.51
CA THR A 110 -0.62 -15.06 -5.55
C THR A 110 -0.05 -14.25 -4.38
N LEU A 111 -0.38 -14.65 -3.16
CA LEU A 111 0.14 -14.06 -1.93
C LEU A 111 1.42 -14.77 -1.47
N LYS A 112 2.39 -13.99 -0.98
CA LYS A 112 3.61 -14.53 -0.38
C LYS A 112 4.14 -13.61 0.70
N TRP A 113 4.66 -14.22 1.77
CA TRP A 113 5.38 -13.54 2.83
C TRP A 113 6.85 -13.34 2.48
N PHE A 114 7.33 -12.11 2.64
CA PHE A 114 8.74 -11.73 2.44
C PHE A 114 9.32 -11.14 3.71
N SER A 115 10.60 -11.41 3.96
CA SER A 115 11.34 -10.63 4.94
C SER A 115 11.44 -9.17 4.49
N VAL A 116 11.38 -8.24 5.44
CA VAL A 116 11.60 -6.81 5.15
C VAL A 116 12.99 -6.56 4.55
N ASN A 117 13.95 -7.44 4.79
CA ASN A 117 15.29 -7.33 4.23
C ASN A 117 15.35 -7.69 2.73
N ASP A 118 14.36 -8.39 2.21
CA ASP A 118 14.32 -8.83 0.80
C ASP A 118 13.54 -7.87 -0.11
N ILE A 119 12.86 -6.87 0.48
CA ILE A 119 11.97 -5.96 -0.26
C ILE A 119 12.70 -5.21 -1.37
N SER A 120 13.93 -4.75 -1.13
CA SER A 120 14.71 -3.99 -2.11
C SER A 120 15.02 -4.75 -3.39
N SER A 121 14.99 -6.09 -3.36
CA SER A 121 15.25 -6.97 -4.51
C SER A 121 14.02 -7.25 -5.37
N LEU A 122 12.83 -6.84 -4.93
CA LEU A 122 11.58 -7.16 -5.60
C LEU A 122 11.21 -6.13 -6.68
N GLU A 123 10.64 -6.62 -7.77
CA GLU A 123 9.98 -5.76 -8.75
C GLU A 123 8.62 -5.29 -8.20
N MET A 124 8.48 -3.99 -8.06
CA MET A 124 7.29 -3.33 -7.52
C MET A 124 6.88 -2.14 -8.41
N PRO A 125 5.60 -1.72 -8.37
CA PRO A 125 5.21 -0.47 -9.01
C PRO A 125 6.03 0.71 -8.47
N PHE A 126 6.29 1.70 -9.33
CA PHE A 126 7.20 2.81 -9.05
C PHE A 126 7.01 3.44 -7.66
N THR A 127 5.80 3.90 -7.35
CA THR A 127 5.53 4.58 -6.07
C THR A 127 5.64 3.62 -4.88
N ALA A 128 5.10 2.42 -5.01
CA ALA A 128 5.14 1.39 -3.97
C ALA A 128 6.57 0.99 -3.61
N LYS A 129 7.46 0.89 -4.61
CA LYS A 129 8.87 0.58 -4.40
C LYS A 129 9.53 1.61 -3.47
N TYR A 130 9.42 2.90 -3.79
CA TYR A 130 10.01 3.96 -2.98
C TYR A 130 9.40 4.06 -1.58
N VAL A 131 8.08 3.88 -1.47
CA VAL A 131 7.38 3.84 -0.17
C VAL A 131 7.94 2.71 0.69
N MET A 132 8.07 1.51 0.14
CA MET A 132 8.56 0.36 0.89
C MET A 132 10.05 0.47 1.24
N GLU A 133 10.87 1.02 0.37
CA GLU A 133 12.28 1.31 0.68
C GLU A 133 12.40 2.32 1.83
N HIS A 134 11.64 3.42 1.77
CA HIS A 134 11.63 4.41 2.86
C HIS A 134 11.07 3.82 4.16
N TYR A 135 10.01 3.03 4.08
CA TYR A 135 9.45 2.36 5.26
C TYR A 135 10.47 1.43 5.91
N CYS A 136 11.11 0.55 5.14
CA CYS A 136 12.07 -0.41 5.68
C CYS A 136 13.31 0.25 6.30
N THR A 137 13.74 1.41 5.80
CA THR A 137 14.94 2.11 6.27
C THR A 137 14.66 3.19 7.32
N THR A 138 13.47 3.77 7.31
CA THR A 138 13.14 4.94 8.13
C THR A 138 11.78 4.81 8.82
N GLY A 139 10.71 4.63 8.05
CA GLY A 139 9.33 4.72 8.54
C GLY A 139 8.98 3.70 9.61
N ARG A 140 9.51 2.47 9.52
CA ARG A 140 9.22 1.38 10.48
C ARG A 140 9.72 1.65 11.90
N PHE A 141 10.63 2.61 12.07
CA PHE A 141 11.21 2.98 13.37
C PHE A 141 10.50 4.17 14.03
N SER A 142 9.41 4.63 13.45
CA SER A 142 8.58 5.72 13.97
C SER A 142 7.11 5.47 13.65
N ASP A 143 6.23 6.26 14.23
CA ASP A 143 4.79 6.30 13.95
C ASP A 143 4.37 7.50 13.06
N LYS A 144 5.35 8.18 12.47
CA LYS A 144 5.15 9.38 11.66
C LYS A 144 4.39 9.11 10.38
N LEU A 145 3.59 10.10 9.96
CA LEU A 145 3.00 10.18 8.64
C LEU A 145 3.95 10.94 7.70
N TYR A 146 4.16 10.40 6.49
CA TYR A 146 4.98 11.02 5.47
C TYR A 146 4.15 11.33 4.23
N THR A 147 4.47 12.45 3.57
CA THR A 147 4.06 12.67 2.19
C THR A 147 5.22 12.41 1.24
N GLY A 148 4.95 11.76 0.13
CA GLY A 148 5.91 11.47 -0.92
C GLY A 148 5.52 12.13 -2.23
N VAL A 149 6.46 12.82 -2.87
CA VAL A 149 6.25 13.47 -4.16
C VAL A 149 7.20 12.87 -5.18
N ALA A 150 6.63 12.35 -6.28
CA ALA A 150 7.42 11.80 -7.38
C ALA A 150 8.01 12.92 -8.25
N ASN A 151 9.26 12.77 -8.60
CA ASN A 151 9.98 13.63 -9.54
C ASN A 151 10.77 12.77 -10.55
N GLU A 152 11.54 13.39 -11.42
CA GLU A 152 12.34 12.70 -12.45
C GLU A 152 13.46 11.80 -11.90
N ASN A 153 13.89 12.02 -10.65
CA ASN A 153 14.96 11.27 -9.98
C ASN A 153 14.44 10.19 -9.02
N GLY A 154 13.12 10.07 -8.84
CA GLY A 154 12.50 9.13 -7.91
C GLY A 154 11.41 9.77 -7.07
N MET A 155 11.50 9.64 -5.74
CA MET A 155 10.56 10.24 -4.80
C MET A 155 11.28 10.92 -3.64
N GLU A 156 10.72 12.06 -3.23
CA GLU A 156 11.11 12.76 -2.00
C GLU A 156 10.04 12.56 -0.94
N PHE A 157 10.44 12.25 0.29
CA PHE A 157 9.54 12.06 1.42
C PHE A 157 9.76 13.14 2.46
N ILE A 158 8.66 13.72 2.91
CA ILE A 158 8.63 14.76 3.94
C ILE A 158 7.69 14.32 5.04
N GLU A 159 8.10 14.48 6.29
CA GLU A 159 7.20 14.27 7.43
C GLU A 159 6.03 15.26 7.34
N LEU A 160 4.82 14.74 7.55
CA LEU A 160 3.59 15.52 7.65
C LEU A 160 3.17 15.59 9.12
N PRO A 161 3.63 16.59 9.88
CA PRO A 161 3.33 16.69 11.30
C PRO A 161 1.92 17.23 11.51
N GLU A 162 1.34 16.87 12.64
CA GLU A 162 0.13 17.49 13.16
C GLU A 162 0.51 18.70 14.03
N PHE A 163 -0.12 19.86 13.79
CA PHE A 163 0.10 21.08 14.57
C PHE A 163 -1.13 21.99 14.59
#